data_cc5c0c808b348cc803afd8c977f7786d
#
_entry.id   cc5c0c808b348cc803afd8c977f7786d
#
_cell.length_a   1.000
_cell.length_b   1.000
_cell.length_c   1.000
_cell.angle_alpha   90.00
_cell.angle_beta   90.00
_cell.angle_gamma   90.00
#
_symmetry.space_group_name_H-M   'P 1'
#
loop_
_entity.id
_entity.type
_entity.pdbx_description
1 polymer ?
#
loop_
_entity_poly.entity_id
_entity_poly.type
_entity_poly.pdbx_seq_one_letter_code
_entity_poly.pdbx_strand_id
1 'polypeptide(L)'
;MKKFLSALLCGAIILSTSGCSSLTKTQKGGLIGAGSGAVLGAALGYLVSGGDAKAIAIGATAGTAVGGTAGALIGNKMDKKAEELAKLESAKVETIDINGLKAIRVTFDSGILFPVNGTTLNESSKTTLANFATTMADLPETDITVWGHTDNTGTAEVNKRISQKRADSVSSYLEGLGIAKSRITSEGKSYDLPIASNETAEGRTLNRRVEVYVTANEAMIKAAEEGTLK
;
A
#
# COMPACT_ATOMS: atom_id res chain seq x y z
N MET A 1 -49.31 14.46 46.19
CA MET A 1 -49.73 13.05 46.34
C MET A 1 -49.53 12.37 44.97
N LYS A 2 -49.02 11.18 44.97
CA LYS A 2 -48.76 10.23 43.87
C LYS A 2 -47.43 10.38 43.17
N LYS A 3 -46.52 9.55 43.65
CA LYS A 3 -45.21 9.15 43.11
C LYS A 3 -45.45 8.27 41.88
N PHE A 4 -44.78 8.52 40.76
CA PHE A 4 -44.58 7.53 39.72
C PHE A 4 -43.09 7.19 39.57
N LEU A 5 -42.81 5.98 39.94
CA LEU A 5 -41.50 5.31 39.87
C LEU A 5 -41.38 4.75 38.43
N SER A 6 -40.48 5.28 37.62
CA SER A 6 -40.12 4.67 36.32
C SER A 6 -38.84 3.90 36.48
N ALA A 7 -38.95 2.58 36.46
CA ALA A 7 -37.83 1.65 36.43
C ALA A 7 -37.19 1.66 35.06
N LEU A 8 -35.90 2.06 35.01
CA LEU A 8 -35.07 1.96 33.82
C LEU A 8 -34.48 0.53 33.75
N LEU A 9 -34.97 -0.24 32.80
CA LEU A 9 -34.50 -1.61 32.54
C LEU A 9 -33.24 -1.51 31.71
N CYS A 10 -32.04 -1.60 32.34
CA CYS A 10 -30.77 -1.79 31.66
C CYS A 10 -30.69 -3.24 31.19
N GLY A 11 -31.00 -3.47 29.92
CA GLY A 11 -30.73 -4.74 29.24
C GLY A 11 -29.24 -4.87 28.90
N ALA A 12 -28.49 -5.58 29.74
CA ALA A 12 -27.13 -6.01 29.42
C ALA A 12 -27.18 -7.12 28.38
N ILE A 13 -26.84 -6.81 27.13
CA ILE A 13 -26.61 -7.82 26.09
C ILE A 13 -25.22 -8.42 26.35
N ILE A 14 -25.20 -9.56 27.01
CA ILE A 14 -24.01 -10.40 27.11
C ILE A 14 -23.86 -11.14 25.76
N LEU A 15 -22.97 -10.64 24.89
CA LEU A 15 -22.50 -11.41 23.73
C LEU A 15 -21.60 -12.55 24.25
N SER A 16 -22.14 -13.76 24.28
CA SER A 16 -21.38 -14.99 24.53
C SER A 16 -20.46 -15.24 23.34
N THR A 17 -19.16 -15.02 23.50
CA THR A 17 -18.10 -15.39 22.57
C THR A 17 -17.76 -16.88 22.70
N SER A 18 -18.57 -17.74 22.11
CA SER A 18 -18.23 -19.15 21.97
C SER A 18 -18.41 -19.55 20.51
N GLY A 19 -17.30 -19.64 19.75
CA GLY A 19 -17.38 -20.19 18.41
C GLY A 19 -16.36 -19.69 17.38
N CYS A 20 -15.11 -19.38 17.75
CA CYS A 20 -14.08 -18.94 16.80
C CYS A 20 -13.13 -20.03 16.27
N SER A 21 -13.49 -21.31 16.30
CA SER A 21 -12.56 -22.37 15.88
C SER A 21 -12.76 -22.96 14.48
N SER A 22 -13.78 -22.53 13.72
CA SER A 22 -14.09 -23.10 12.40
C SER A 22 -14.13 -22.09 11.23
N LEU A 23 -13.73 -20.85 11.45
CA LEU A 23 -13.71 -19.86 10.37
C LEU A 23 -12.52 -20.08 9.43
N THR A 24 -12.78 -20.09 8.12
CA THR A 24 -11.75 -20.15 7.09
C THR A 24 -10.86 -18.91 7.14
N LYS A 25 -9.64 -18.97 6.57
CA LYS A 25 -8.73 -17.81 6.50
C LYS A 25 -9.40 -16.59 5.87
N THR A 26 -10.26 -16.79 4.88
CA THR A 26 -11.05 -15.77 4.19
C THR A 26 -12.09 -15.11 5.11
N GLN A 27 -12.78 -15.90 5.95
CA GLN A 27 -13.77 -15.40 6.92
C GLN A 27 -13.11 -14.65 8.08
N LYS A 28 -11.91 -15.08 8.52
CA LYS A 28 -11.13 -14.36 9.53
C LYS A 28 -10.65 -13.00 9.04
N GLY A 29 -10.23 -12.89 7.78
CA GLY A 29 -9.84 -11.63 7.15
C GLY A 29 -10.99 -10.60 7.09
N GLY A 30 -12.19 -11.04 6.74
CA GLY A 30 -13.38 -10.18 6.66
C GLY A 30 -13.85 -9.61 8.01
N LEU A 31 -13.67 -10.37 9.11
CA LEU A 31 -14.08 -9.92 10.46
C LEU A 31 -13.09 -8.95 11.12
N ILE A 32 -11.79 -9.07 10.81
CA ILE A 32 -10.75 -8.18 11.35
C ILE A 32 -10.76 -6.83 10.61
N GLY A 33 -11.13 -6.80 9.33
CA GLY A 33 -11.17 -5.58 8.52
C GLY A 33 -12.23 -4.56 8.94
N ALA A 34 -13.37 -5.00 9.50
CA ALA A 34 -14.50 -4.12 9.79
C ALA A 34 -14.32 -3.20 11.02
N GLY A 35 -13.41 -3.51 11.94
CA GLY A 35 -13.27 -2.75 13.18
C GLY A 35 -11.98 -1.91 13.30
N SER A 36 -10.88 -2.36 12.71
CA SER A 36 -9.57 -1.72 12.84
C SER A 36 -9.10 -1.00 11.56
N GLY A 37 -9.71 -1.32 10.40
CA GLY A 37 -9.32 -0.78 9.10
C GLY A 37 -9.54 0.72 8.95
N ALA A 38 -10.60 1.27 9.56
CA ALA A 38 -10.93 2.69 9.40
C ALA A 38 -9.89 3.65 10.00
N VAL A 39 -9.24 3.29 11.11
CA VAL A 39 -8.26 4.16 11.78
C VAL A 39 -6.87 4.00 11.16
N LEU A 40 -6.43 2.77 10.90
CA LEU A 40 -5.14 2.51 10.24
C LEU A 40 -5.18 2.90 8.77
N GLY A 41 -6.32 2.69 8.11
CA GLY A 41 -6.53 3.05 6.72
C GLY A 41 -6.46 4.56 6.46
N ALA A 42 -7.06 5.40 7.32
CA ALA A 42 -6.98 6.84 7.19
C ALA A 42 -5.53 7.36 7.35
N ALA A 43 -4.75 6.77 8.26
CA ALA A 43 -3.35 7.15 8.46
C ALA A 43 -2.46 6.73 7.28
N LEU A 44 -2.63 5.52 6.75
CA LEU A 44 -1.87 5.04 5.60
C LEU A 44 -2.35 5.68 4.28
N GLY A 45 -3.66 5.91 4.12
CA GLY A 45 -4.22 6.66 2.99
C GLY A 45 -3.65 8.09 2.92
N TYR A 46 -3.51 8.76 4.07
CA TYR A 46 -2.83 10.05 4.16
C TYR A 46 -1.36 9.97 3.70
N LEU A 47 -0.64 8.94 4.13
CA LEU A 47 0.76 8.73 3.77
C LEU A 47 0.91 8.40 2.27
N VAL A 48 0.02 7.58 1.70
CA VAL A 48 0.07 7.18 0.29
C VAL A 48 -0.36 8.32 -0.65
N SER A 49 -1.34 9.13 -0.24
CA SER A 49 -1.88 10.22 -1.06
C SER A 49 -1.13 11.55 -0.97
N GLY A 50 -0.07 11.61 -0.16
CA GLY A 50 0.65 12.87 0.06
C GLY A 50 -0.20 13.97 0.75
N GLY A 51 -1.30 13.57 1.40
CA GLY A 51 -2.21 14.50 2.08
C GLY A 51 -3.37 15.00 1.22
N ASP A 52 -3.59 14.44 0.04
CA ASP A 52 -4.77 14.80 -0.78
C ASP A 52 -6.05 14.34 -0.06
N ALA A 53 -6.89 15.33 0.29
CA ALA A 53 -8.14 15.09 1.01
C ALA A 53 -9.12 14.18 0.24
N LYS A 54 -9.06 14.16 -1.11
CA LYS A 54 -9.89 13.28 -1.93
C LYS A 54 -9.46 11.83 -1.82
N ALA A 55 -8.16 11.55 -1.83
CA ALA A 55 -7.63 10.20 -1.66
C ALA A 55 -7.87 9.67 -0.24
N ILE A 56 -7.83 10.56 0.78
CA ILE A 56 -8.23 10.21 2.15
C ILE A 56 -9.72 9.85 2.21
N ALA A 57 -10.58 10.63 1.53
CA ALA A 57 -12.02 10.38 1.51
C ALA A 57 -12.37 9.08 0.76
N ILE A 58 -11.74 8.80 -0.37
CA ILE A 58 -11.90 7.55 -1.14
C ILE A 58 -11.45 6.36 -0.28
N GLY A 59 -10.30 6.48 0.39
CA GLY A 59 -9.80 5.43 1.28
C GLY A 59 -10.69 5.19 2.51
N ALA A 60 -11.23 6.25 3.13
CA ALA A 60 -12.12 6.12 4.28
C ALA A 60 -13.49 5.54 3.89
N THR A 61 -14.03 5.91 2.73
CA THR A 61 -15.30 5.38 2.25
C THR A 61 -15.16 3.96 1.68
N ALA A 62 -14.07 3.66 0.97
CA ALA A 62 -13.80 2.32 0.47
C ALA A 62 -13.54 1.32 1.61
N GLY A 63 -12.82 1.72 2.68
CA GLY A 63 -12.53 0.84 3.81
C GLY A 63 -13.76 0.40 4.60
N THR A 64 -14.85 1.17 4.55
CA THR A 64 -16.14 0.79 5.16
C THR A 64 -17.08 0.11 4.18
N ALA A 65 -16.96 0.37 2.88
CA ALA A 65 -17.87 -0.15 1.85
C ALA A 65 -17.37 -1.47 1.22
N VAL A 66 -16.07 -1.69 1.13
CA VAL A 66 -15.47 -2.87 0.47
C VAL A 66 -15.22 -4.04 1.44
N GLY A 67 -15.84 -4.01 2.62
CA GLY A 67 -15.82 -5.13 3.57
C GLY A 67 -16.52 -6.38 3.03
N GLY A 68 -16.22 -7.55 3.58
CA GLY A 68 -16.88 -8.79 3.23
C GLY A 68 -16.36 -9.44 1.95
N THR A 69 -17.26 -9.86 1.04
CA THR A 69 -16.90 -10.66 -0.14
C THR A 69 -16.03 -9.92 -1.14
N ALA A 70 -16.30 -8.63 -1.40
CA ALA A 70 -15.53 -7.82 -2.33
C ALA A 70 -14.08 -7.60 -1.84
N GLY A 71 -13.89 -7.27 -0.57
CA GLY A 71 -12.56 -7.17 0.04
C GLY A 71 -11.78 -8.48 0.00
N ALA A 72 -12.48 -9.62 0.17
CA ALA A 72 -11.85 -10.94 0.06
C ALA A 72 -11.42 -11.26 -1.38
N LEU A 73 -12.22 -10.90 -2.40
CA LEU A 73 -11.87 -11.09 -3.81
C LEU A 73 -10.64 -10.27 -4.18
N ILE A 74 -10.62 -8.98 -3.83
CA ILE A 74 -9.47 -8.11 -4.03
C ILE A 74 -8.24 -8.68 -3.30
N GLY A 75 -8.40 -9.05 -2.03
CA GLY A 75 -7.33 -9.61 -1.21
C GLY A 75 -6.70 -10.85 -1.83
N ASN A 76 -7.51 -11.79 -2.30
CA ASN A 76 -7.01 -13.00 -2.97
C ASN A 76 -6.25 -12.69 -4.26
N LYS A 77 -6.71 -11.70 -5.04
CA LYS A 77 -6.05 -11.29 -6.27
C LYS A 77 -4.72 -10.60 -5.98
N MET A 78 -4.68 -9.74 -4.97
CA MET A 78 -3.46 -9.08 -4.51
C MET A 78 -2.44 -10.09 -3.93
N ASP A 79 -2.89 -11.08 -3.15
CA ASP A 79 -2.00 -12.11 -2.61
C ASP A 79 -1.32 -12.92 -3.72
N LYS A 80 -2.08 -13.38 -4.73
CA LYS A 80 -1.53 -14.08 -5.89
C LYS A 80 -0.49 -13.22 -6.62
N LYS A 81 -0.81 -11.93 -6.82
CA LYS A 81 0.10 -11.01 -7.50
C LYS A 81 1.35 -10.73 -6.65
N ALA A 82 1.23 -10.65 -5.34
CA ALA A 82 2.38 -10.52 -4.43
C ALA A 82 3.29 -11.77 -4.49
N GLU A 83 2.72 -12.98 -4.58
CA GLU A 83 3.50 -14.21 -4.76
C GLU A 83 4.27 -14.23 -6.10
N GLU A 84 3.67 -13.71 -7.17
CA GLU A 84 4.36 -13.55 -8.46
C GLU A 84 5.50 -12.52 -8.37
N LEU A 85 5.22 -11.35 -7.79
CA LEU A 85 6.21 -10.30 -7.59
C LEU A 85 7.32 -10.72 -6.62
N ALA A 86 7.06 -11.59 -5.66
CA ALA A 86 8.08 -12.11 -4.73
C ALA A 86 9.19 -12.92 -5.42
N LYS A 87 9.00 -13.30 -6.69
CA LYS A 87 10.02 -13.94 -7.52
C LYS A 87 11.00 -12.94 -8.14
N LEU A 88 10.75 -11.63 -7.99
CA LEU A 88 11.66 -10.60 -8.48
C LEU A 88 12.96 -10.63 -7.68
N GLU A 89 14.06 -10.73 -8.39
CA GLU A 89 15.38 -10.59 -7.78
C GLU A 89 15.60 -9.17 -7.26
N SER A 90 16.26 -9.05 -6.13
CA SER A 90 16.66 -7.75 -5.56
C SER A 90 15.50 -6.83 -5.16
N ALA A 91 14.33 -7.40 -4.90
CA ALA A 91 13.18 -6.69 -4.37
C ALA A 91 12.60 -7.40 -3.15
N LYS A 92 12.18 -6.65 -2.15
CA LYS A 92 11.41 -7.18 -1.02
C LYS A 92 9.94 -6.89 -1.26
N VAL A 93 9.12 -7.94 -1.28
CA VAL A 93 7.67 -7.84 -1.52
C VAL A 93 6.91 -8.16 -0.24
N GLU A 94 5.97 -7.32 0.12
CA GLU A 94 5.13 -7.47 1.31
C GLU A 94 3.69 -7.13 0.96
N THR A 95 2.75 -7.90 1.47
CA THR A 95 1.34 -7.52 1.49
C THR A 95 1.07 -6.66 2.71
N ILE A 96 0.43 -5.54 2.51
CA ILE A 96 0.05 -4.59 3.55
C ILE A 96 -1.44 -4.31 3.47
N ASP A 97 -2.02 -3.77 4.53
CA ASP A 97 -3.40 -3.30 4.52
C ASP A 97 -3.42 -1.77 4.37
N ILE A 98 -4.15 -1.27 3.39
CA ILE A 98 -4.39 0.15 3.19
C ILE A 98 -5.91 0.33 3.13
N ASN A 99 -6.47 0.99 4.13
CA ASN A 99 -7.90 1.29 4.21
C ASN A 99 -8.82 0.05 4.20
N GLY A 100 -8.38 -1.05 4.79
CA GLY A 100 -9.14 -2.30 4.82
C GLY A 100 -9.03 -3.12 3.53
N LEU A 101 -8.24 -2.68 2.56
CA LEU A 101 -7.91 -3.41 1.34
C LEU A 101 -6.46 -3.84 1.34
N LYS A 102 -6.22 -5.05 0.86
CA LYS A 102 -4.86 -5.51 0.63
C LYS A 102 -4.20 -4.71 -0.50
N ALA A 103 -2.97 -4.30 -0.25
CA ALA A 103 -2.08 -3.67 -1.20
C ALA A 103 -0.72 -4.39 -1.17
N ILE A 104 0.09 -4.19 -2.19
CA ILE A 104 1.42 -4.77 -2.30
C ILE A 104 2.43 -3.65 -2.17
N ARG A 105 3.41 -3.82 -1.30
CA ARG A 105 4.60 -2.97 -1.23
C ARG A 105 5.81 -3.72 -1.77
N VAL A 106 6.44 -3.16 -2.78
CA VAL A 106 7.70 -3.67 -3.34
C VAL A 106 8.79 -2.66 -3.00
N THR A 107 9.77 -3.08 -2.22
CA THR A 107 10.90 -2.24 -1.79
C THR A 107 12.16 -2.63 -2.56
N PHE A 108 12.78 -1.65 -3.19
CA PHE A 108 14.06 -1.77 -3.88
C PHE A 108 15.12 -0.95 -3.15
N ASP A 109 16.27 -1.54 -2.87
CA ASP A 109 17.42 -0.79 -2.39
C ASP A 109 17.91 0.19 -3.47
N SER A 110 18.11 1.46 -3.10
CA SER A 110 18.63 2.45 -4.05
C SER A 110 20.01 2.13 -4.60
N GLY A 111 20.85 1.41 -3.85
CA GLY A 111 22.14 0.96 -4.32
C GLY A 111 22.04 -0.06 -5.46
N ILE A 112 20.93 -0.79 -5.53
CA ILE A 112 20.61 -1.69 -6.64
C ILE A 112 20.08 -0.89 -7.83
N LEU A 113 19.22 0.09 -7.58
CA LEU A 113 18.56 0.85 -8.64
C LEU A 113 19.47 1.89 -9.31
N PHE A 114 20.33 2.54 -8.54
CA PHE A 114 21.09 3.70 -9.00
C PHE A 114 22.57 3.61 -8.63
N PRO A 115 23.47 4.16 -9.45
CA PRO A 115 24.85 4.36 -9.02
C PRO A 115 24.91 5.32 -7.82
N VAL A 116 26.03 5.33 -7.12
CA VAL A 116 26.25 6.21 -5.97
C VAL A 116 25.98 7.66 -6.36
N ASN A 117 25.15 8.34 -5.56
CA ASN A 117 24.66 9.71 -5.83
C ASN A 117 23.89 9.89 -7.15
N GLY A 118 23.58 8.80 -7.86
CA GLY A 118 22.86 8.84 -9.12
C GLY A 118 21.35 8.82 -8.94
N THR A 119 20.68 9.21 -10.02
CA THR A 119 19.22 9.14 -10.20
C THR A 119 18.84 8.49 -11.53
N THR A 120 19.82 8.04 -12.31
CA THR A 120 19.62 7.28 -13.56
C THR A 120 19.67 5.81 -13.24
N LEU A 121 18.69 5.05 -13.69
CA LEU A 121 18.64 3.59 -13.49
C LEU A 121 19.82 2.87 -14.12
N ASN A 122 20.40 1.93 -13.40
CA ASN A 122 21.40 1.03 -13.96
C ASN A 122 20.77 -0.12 -14.77
N GLU A 123 21.53 -0.86 -15.55
CA GLU A 123 20.99 -1.90 -16.45
C GLU A 123 20.39 -3.09 -15.69
N SER A 124 20.96 -3.48 -14.55
CA SER A 124 20.39 -4.58 -13.75
C SER A 124 19.02 -4.25 -13.18
N SER A 125 18.82 -3.01 -12.75
CA SER A 125 17.54 -2.50 -12.28
C SER A 125 16.47 -2.47 -13.35
N LYS A 126 16.85 -2.13 -14.57
CA LYS A 126 15.93 -2.12 -15.71
C LYS A 126 15.34 -3.49 -15.96
N THR A 127 16.14 -4.55 -15.81
CA THR A 127 15.65 -5.93 -15.92
C THR A 127 14.61 -6.24 -14.83
N THR A 128 14.90 -5.91 -13.58
CA THR A 128 13.96 -6.15 -12.46
C THR A 128 12.66 -5.35 -12.64
N LEU A 129 12.76 -4.08 -13.05
CA LEU A 129 11.59 -3.23 -13.31
C LEU A 129 10.80 -3.70 -14.55
N ALA A 130 11.46 -4.26 -15.58
CA ALA A 130 10.79 -4.85 -16.72
C ALA A 130 10.01 -6.12 -16.32
N ASN A 131 10.56 -6.95 -15.46
CA ASN A 131 9.86 -8.11 -14.90
C ASN A 131 8.67 -7.67 -14.04
N PHE A 132 8.82 -6.62 -13.24
CA PHE A 132 7.72 -6.01 -12.50
C PHE A 132 6.61 -5.54 -13.45
N ALA A 133 6.94 -4.77 -14.49
CA ALA A 133 5.97 -4.27 -15.46
C ALA A 133 5.24 -5.41 -16.19
N THR A 134 5.96 -6.45 -16.58
CA THR A 134 5.38 -7.66 -17.19
C THR A 134 4.40 -8.35 -16.25
N THR A 135 4.77 -8.50 -14.98
CA THR A 135 3.91 -9.09 -13.95
C THR A 135 2.64 -8.25 -13.70
N MET A 136 2.73 -6.93 -13.88
CA MET A 136 1.60 -6.02 -13.67
C MET A 136 0.72 -5.81 -14.91
N ALA A 137 1.11 -6.37 -16.06
CA ALA A 137 0.39 -6.17 -17.32
C ALA A 137 -1.03 -6.76 -17.31
N ASP A 138 -1.24 -7.87 -16.62
CA ASP A 138 -2.54 -8.54 -16.47
C ASP A 138 -3.40 -8.03 -15.31
N LEU A 139 -2.94 -6.98 -14.62
CA LEU A 139 -3.65 -6.36 -13.50
C LEU A 139 -3.83 -4.83 -13.73
N PRO A 140 -4.55 -4.44 -14.81
CA PRO A 140 -4.72 -3.03 -15.17
C PRO A 140 -5.60 -2.25 -14.17
N GLU A 141 -6.41 -2.94 -13.38
CA GLU A 141 -7.32 -2.34 -12.39
C GLU A 141 -6.62 -2.00 -11.07
N THR A 142 -5.33 -1.58 -11.14
CA THR A 142 -4.56 -1.12 -9.99
C THR A 142 -3.87 0.20 -10.27
N ASP A 143 -3.64 0.97 -9.20
CA ASP A 143 -2.80 2.15 -9.21
C ASP A 143 -1.42 1.81 -8.63
N ILE A 144 -0.40 2.52 -9.12
CA ILE A 144 1.00 2.34 -8.74
C ILE A 144 1.52 3.66 -8.19
N THR A 145 1.92 3.66 -6.92
CA THR A 145 2.56 4.81 -6.29
C THR A 145 4.02 4.52 -6.03
N VAL A 146 4.91 5.36 -6.53
CA VAL A 146 6.36 5.22 -6.40
C VAL A 146 6.89 6.27 -5.42
N TRP A 147 7.49 5.83 -4.32
CA TRP A 147 8.14 6.70 -3.35
C TRP A 147 9.66 6.54 -3.37
N GLY A 148 10.37 7.66 -3.52
CA GLY A 148 11.80 7.70 -3.35
C GLY A 148 12.19 8.17 -1.95
N HIS A 149 13.16 7.51 -1.33
CA HIS A 149 13.66 7.86 -0.01
C HIS A 149 15.18 8.07 -0.03
N THR A 150 15.66 8.88 0.92
CA THR A 150 17.09 9.09 1.19
C THR A 150 17.41 8.75 2.65
N ASP A 151 18.67 8.70 2.99
CA ASP A 151 19.11 8.87 4.36
C ASP A 151 19.16 10.36 4.74
N ASN A 152 19.52 10.69 5.98
CA ASN A 152 19.59 12.05 6.48
C ASN A 152 20.90 12.79 6.14
N THR A 153 21.74 12.24 5.27
CA THR A 153 23.00 12.87 4.89
C THR A 153 22.75 14.03 3.91
N GLY A 154 23.34 15.20 4.20
CA GLY A 154 23.16 16.40 3.39
C GLY A 154 21.99 17.27 3.84
N THR A 155 21.57 18.19 2.95
CA THR A 155 20.48 19.14 3.26
C THR A 155 19.11 18.58 2.91
N ALA A 156 18.07 19.05 3.60
CA ALA A 156 16.68 18.66 3.33
C ALA A 156 16.28 18.92 1.87
N GLU A 157 16.67 20.07 1.31
CA GLU A 157 16.38 20.44 -0.06
C GLU A 157 17.01 19.48 -1.08
N VAL A 158 18.28 19.13 -0.89
CA VAL A 158 18.99 18.17 -1.74
C VAL A 158 18.32 16.79 -1.66
N ASN A 159 17.98 16.33 -0.47
CA ASN A 159 17.34 15.03 -0.27
C ASN A 159 15.94 14.99 -0.88
N LYS A 160 15.14 16.05 -0.74
CA LYS A 160 13.83 16.16 -1.40
C LYS A 160 13.96 16.06 -2.92
N ARG A 161 14.93 16.78 -3.50
CA ARG A 161 15.19 16.74 -4.95
C ARG A 161 15.67 15.38 -5.43
N ILE A 162 16.60 14.74 -4.71
CA ILE A 162 17.13 13.41 -5.09
C ILE A 162 16.05 12.35 -4.99
N SER A 163 15.31 12.32 -3.90
CA SER A 163 14.22 11.35 -3.71
C SER A 163 13.15 11.47 -4.78
N GLN A 164 12.75 12.71 -5.14
CA GLN A 164 11.81 12.95 -6.24
C GLN A 164 12.37 12.45 -7.57
N LYS A 165 13.58 12.82 -7.94
CA LYS A 165 14.20 12.38 -9.21
C LYS A 165 14.32 10.85 -9.31
N ARG A 166 14.58 10.16 -8.20
CA ARG A 166 14.63 8.68 -8.17
C ARG A 166 13.26 8.07 -8.40
N ALA A 167 12.23 8.60 -7.74
CA ALA A 167 10.86 8.18 -7.97
C ALA A 167 10.43 8.42 -9.43
N ASP A 168 10.73 9.60 -9.98
CA ASP A 168 10.41 9.95 -11.37
C ASP A 168 11.14 9.03 -12.37
N SER A 169 12.39 8.67 -12.10
CA SER A 169 13.16 7.77 -12.98
C SER A 169 12.54 6.37 -13.05
N VAL A 170 12.08 5.83 -11.92
CA VAL A 170 11.36 4.54 -11.88
C VAL A 170 10.02 4.66 -12.60
N SER A 171 9.24 5.69 -12.30
CA SER A 171 7.91 5.92 -12.91
C SER A 171 7.99 6.07 -14.42
N SER A 172 8.90 6.90 -14.91
CA SER A 172 9.09 7.11 -16.36
C SER A 172 9.56 5.82 -17.06
N TYR A 173 10.35 5.00 -16.40
CA TYR A 173 10.76 3.72 -16.95
C TYR A 173 9.58 2.73 -17.04
N LEU A 174 8.74 2.65 -16.01
CA LEU A 174 7.53 1.82 -16.01
C LEU A 174 6.51 2.29 -17.07
N GLU A 175 6.35 3.62 -17.23
CA GLU A 175 5.55 4.19 -18.34
C GLU A 175 6.09 3.76 -19.71
N GLY A 176 7.41 3.81 -19.90
CA GLY A 176 8.08 3.36 -21.13
C GLY A 176 7.90 1.86 -21.42
N LEU A 177 7.60 1.06 -20.41
CA LEU A 177 7.29 -0.38 -20.53
C LEU A 177 5.79 -0.66 -20.73
N GLY A 178 4.95 0.38 -20.88
CA GLY A 178 3.56 0.25 -21.23
C GLY A 178 2.57 0.32 -20.05
N ILE A 179 3.03 0.60 -18.84
CA ILE A 179 2.11 0.91 -17.75
C ILE A 179 1.52 2.30 -17.98
N ALA A 180 0.20 2.41 -18.02
CA ALA A 180 -0.48 3.67 -18.31
C ALA A 180 -0.10 4.75 -17.29
N LYS A 181 0.30 5.93 -17.79
CA LYS A 181 0.68 7.09 -16.95
C LYS A 181 -0.38 7.47 -15.93
N SER A 182 -1.67 7.34 -16.29
CA SER A 182 -2.81 7.62 -15.40
C SER A 182 -2.85 6.73 -14.15
N ARG A 183 -2.15 5.60 -14.18
CA ARG A 183 -2.04 4.65 -13.05
C ARG A 183 -0.83 4.93 -12.16
N ILE A 184 0.11 5.78 -12.58
CA ILE A 184 1.37 5.97 -11.88
C ILE A 184 1.41 7.35 -11.23
N THR A 185 1.76 7.37 -9.95
CA THR A 185 2.09 8.57 -9.19
C THR A 185 3.49 8.43 -8.62
N SER A 186 4.31 9.48 -8.67
CA SER A 186 5.65 9.51 -8.09
C SER A 186 5.81 10.61 -7.07
N GLU A 187 6.50 10.32 -5.96
CA GLU A 187 6.76 11.29 -4.91
C GLU A 187 8.10 11.04 -4.20
N GLY A 188 8.87 12.11 -4.00
CA GLY A 188 10.06 12.09 -3.15
C GLY A 188 9.69 12.31 -1.68
N LYS A 189 9.99 11.35 -0.84
CA LYS A 189 9.74 11.41 0.62
C LYS A 189 10.96 11.85 1.42
N SER A 190 12.07 12.25 0.76
CA SER A 190 13.28 12.68 1.45
C SER A 190 13.74 11.62 2.47
N TYR A 191 14.15 12.04 3.66
CA TYR A 191 14.45 11.18 4.83
C TYR A 191 13.34 11.20 5.89
N ASP A 192 12.13 11.63 5.52
CA ASP A 192 11.04 11.89 6.48
C ASP A 192 10.41 10.59 7.02
N LEU A 193 10.60 9.48 6.32
CA LEU A 193 10.05 8.16 6.67
C LEU A 193 11.17 7.10 6.75
N PRO A 194 12.05 7.16 7.76
CA PRO A 194 13.12 6.19 7.94
C PRO A 194 12.57 4.83 8.38
N ILE A 195 13.16 3.74 7.88
CA ILE A 195 12.86 2.36 8.31
C ILE A 195 13.95 1.79 9.22
N ALA A 196 15.08 2.48 9.33
CA ALA A 196 16.21 2.12 10.18
C ALA A 196 16.88 3.37 10.75
N SER A 197 17.76 3.20 11.74
CA SER A 197 18.49 4.32 12.32
C SER A 197 19.42 4.97 11.28
N ASN A 198 19.36 6.28 11.17
CA ASN A 198 20.29 7.06 10.34
C ASN A 198 21.68 7.24 10.99
N GLU A 199 21.87 6.82 12.22
CA GLU A 199 23.15 6.92 12.93
C GLU A 199 24.16 5.88 12.43
N THR A 200 23.70 4.71 11.98
CA THR A 200 24.55 3.64 11.46
C THR A 200 24.64 3.66 9.92
N ALA A 201 25.75 3.19 9.38
CA ALA A 201 25.94 3.09 7.93
C ALA A 201 24.96 2.10 7.28
N GLU A 202 24.72 1.00 7.98
CA GLU A 202 23.76 -0.04 7.57
C GLU A 202 22.34 0.50 7.53
N GLY A 203 21.93 1.24 8.57
CA GLY A 203 20.61 1.84 8.63
C GLY A 203 20.40 2.92 7.57
N ARG A 204 21.40 3.76 7.30
CA ARG A 204 21.35 4.71 6.17
C ARG A 204 21.21 3.99 4.83
N THR A 205 21.87 2.86 4.65
CA THR A 205 21.71 2.05 3.42
C THR A 205 20.28 1.57 3.24
N LEU A 206 19.65 1.07 4.30
CA LEU A 206 18.23 0.65 4.27
C LEU A 206 17.28 1.83 4.02
N ASN A 207 17.59 3.01 4.53
CA ASN A 207 16.79 4.21 4.32
C ASN A 207 16.86 4.72 2.88
N ARG A 208 17.98 4.53 2.17
CA ARG A 208 18.12 4.82 0.74
C ARG A 208 17.43 3.74 -0.09
N ARG A 209 16.15 3.92 -0.37
CA ARG A 209 15.31 2.94 -1.06
C ARG A 209 14.27 3.60 -1.96
N VAL A 210 13.67 2.80 -2.83
CA VAL A 210 12.44 3.16 -3.54
C VAL A 210 11.38 2.13 -3.16
N GLU A 211 10.20 2.61 -2.82
CA GLU A 211 9.03 1.80 -2.55
C GLU A 211 8.01 1.97 -3.68
N VAL A 212 7.48 0.86 -4.16
CA VAL A 212 6.40 0.83 -5.14
C VAL A 212 5.18 0.19 -4.48
N TYR A 213 4.11 0.95 -4.39
CA TYR A 213 2.84 0.50 -3.84
C TYR A 213 1.89 0.19 -4.98
N VAL A 214 1.30 -0.99 -4.94
CA VAL A 214 0.24 -1.42 -5.86
C VAL A 214 -1.05 -1.50 -5.07
N THR A 215 -2.04 -0.70 -5.45
CA THR A 215 -3.34 -0.59 -4.77
C THR A 215 -4.47 -0.87 -5.74
N ALA A 216 -5.59 -1.42 -5.25
CA ALA A 216 -6.81 -1.54 -6.04
C ALA A 216 -7.32 -0.13 -6.40
N ASN A 217 -7.65 0.09 -7.68
CA ASN A 217 -8.29 1.32 -8.12
C ASN A 217 -9.83 1.18 -8.10
N GLU A 218 -10.54 2.24 -8.46
CA GLU A 218 -12.01 2.25 -8.49
C GLU A 218 -12.61 1.16 -9.38
N ALA A 219 -11.95 0.82 -10.50
CA ALA A 219 -12.44 -0.21 -11.41
C ALA A 219 -12.36 -1.60 -10.76
N MET A 220 -11.27 -1.92 -10.04
CA MET A 220 -11.16 -3.18 -9.30
C MET A 220 -12.21 -3.26 -8.19
N ILE A 221 -12.39 -2.19 -7.43
CA ILE A 221 -13.37 -2.13 -6.34
C ILE A 221 -14.77 -2.39 -6.89
N LYS A 222 -15.16 -1.67 -7.93
CA LYS A 222 -16.45 -1.83 -8.59
C LYS A 222 -16.66 -3.25 -9.13
N ALA A 223 -15.67 -3.81 -9.82
CA ALA A 223 -15.75 -5.18 -10.32
C ALA A 223 -15.90 -6.22 -9.19
N ALA A 224 -15.26 -5.99 -8.05
CA ALA A 224 -15.39 -6.86 -6.89
C ALA A 224 -16.77 -6.77 -6.23
N GLU A 225 -17.36 -5.57 -6.13
CA GLU A 225 -18.71 -5.33 -5.61
C GLU A 225 -19.79 -5.95 -6.50
N GLU A 226 -19.60 -5.88 -7.83
CA GLU A 226 -20.47 -6.48 -8.82
C GLU A 226 -20.27 -8.00 -9.00
N GLY A 227 -19.26 -8.59 -8.34
CA GLY A 227 -18.91 -10.01 -8.49
C GLY A 227 -18.33 -10.39 -9.86
N THR A 228 -17.87 -9.41 -10.64
CA THR A 228 -17.30 -9.58 -11.99
C THR A 228 -15.78 -9.63 -12.00
N LEU A 229 -15.11 -9.38 -10.86
CA LEU A 229 -13.67 -9.46 -10.71
C LEU A 229 -13.20 -10.92 -10.91
N LYS A 230 -12.42 -11.17 -11.98
CA LYS A 230 -11.89 -12.48 -12.38
C LYS A 230 -10.48 -12.71 -11.84
#